data_0e14fb30dde6bfac4f67dcf537d7e55e
#
_entry.id   0e14fb30dde6bfac4f67dcf537d7e55e
#
_cell.length_a   1.000
_cell.length_b   1.000
_cell.length_c   1.000
_cell.angle_alpha   90.00
_cell.angle_beta   90.00
_cell.angle_gamma   90.00
#
_symmetry.space_group_name_H-M   'P 1'
#
loop_
_entity.id
_entity.type
_entity.pdbx_description
1 polymer ?
#
loop_
_entity_poly.entity_id
_entity_poly.type
_entity_poly.pdbx_seq_one_letter_code
_entity_poly.pdbx_strand_id
1 'polypeptide(L)'
;MLGLVTVIAPISTRVSPSPLASAALNTQSETPAPEASAPASSVAAAVLGSDADVDSPSDSDLSNVPDAATRTRIREARENAVVTCSPQTGGASGDTSAFNKAPEIFFPMISDTYTVSSPYGYRLHPTLGYMKLHAGQDFAAPVGTPIYAAAAGKVVFAGMDDGAGTVTIEHQIDGQTWYTSYLHMYEDGIYVKVGDTVTAGQLIAGVGNTGRSSGSHLHFEVRTKNDTADESTVDPEKWLEDHHAAELSTDCT
;
A
#
# COMPACT_ATOMS: atom_id res chain seq x y z
N MET A 1 -0.21 64.55 0.34
CA MET A 1 -0.26 65.16 1.68
C MET A 1 -1.18 64.32 2.54
N LEU A 2 -0.69 63.98 3.73
CA LEU A 2 -1.34 63.44 4.93
C LEU A 2 -2.03 62.04 4.79
N GLY A 3 -1.84 61.13 5.72
CA GLY A 3 -1.08 61.07 6.96
C GLY A 3 -1.27 59.70 7.57
N LEU A 4 -0.16 59.17 8.02
CA LEU A 4 -0.08 57.88 8.74
C LEU A 4 -0.65 58.07 10.14
N VAL A 5 -1.52 57.16 10.60
CA VAL A 5 -1.82 57.02 12.02
C VAL A 5 -1.63 55.59 12.44
N THR A 6 -0.55 55.36 13.15
CA THR A 6 -0.20 54.11 13.82
C THR A 6 -0.80 54.15 15.23
N VAL A 7 -1.64 53.18 15.58
CA VAL A 7 -2.11 52.97 16.95
C VAL A 7 -1.48 51.70 17.49
N ILE A 8 -0.62 51.89 18.51
CA ILE A 8 -0.02 50.82 19.30
C ILE A 8 -0.86 50.67 20.57
N ALA A 9 -1.36 49.49 20.87
CA ALA A 9 -1.99 49.17 22.15
C ALA A 9 -1.11 48.16 22.93
N PRO A 10 -0.98 48.36 24.26
CA PRO A 10 -0.04 47.56 25.05
C PRO A 10 -0.62 46.24 25.53
N ILE A 11 0.28 45.26 25.59
CA ILE A 11 0.08 43.90 26.11
C ILE A 11 0.15 43.96 27.64
N SER A 12 -0.92 43.55 28.32
CA SER A 12 -0.91 43.33 29.77
C SER A 12 -0.79 41.84 30.07
N THR A 13 0.35 41.47 30.59
CA THR A 13 0.63 40.17 31.21
C THR A 13 0.03 40.13 32.62
N ARG A 14 -0.83 39.18 32.90
CA ARG A 14 -1.20 38.78 34.26
C ARG A 14 -0.70 37.38 34.55
N VAL A 15 0.26 37.32 35.43
CA VAL A 15 0.71 36.10 36.13
C VAL A 15 -0.12 35.98 37.41
N SER A 16 -0.63 34.82 37.69
CA SER A 16 -1.16 34.49 39.02
C SER A 16 -0.70 33.09 39.43
N PRO A 17 -0.32 32.92 40.70
CA PRO A 17 0.41 31.76 41.18
C PRO A 17 -0.49 30.62 41.68
N SER A 18 0.09 29.43 41.65
CA SER A 18 -0.43 28.17 42.23
C SER A 18 -0.54 28.21 43.75
N PRO A 19 -1.37 27.38 44.35
CA PRO A 19 -1.08 26.85 45.66
C PRO A 19 -0.74 25.37 45.64
N LEU A 20 0.35 25.06 46.32
CA LEU A 20 0.76 23.76 46.81
C LEU A 20 -0.24 23.24 47.86
N ALA A 21 -0.60 21.99 47.80
CA ALA A 21 -1.12 21.25 48.96
C ALA A 21 -0.50 19.87 49.02
N SER A 22 0.04 19.61 50.19
CA SER A 22 0.85 18.48 50.61
C SER A 22 0.04 17.22 50.94
N ALA A 23 0.72 16.10 50.74
CA ALA A 23 0.81 14.91 51.61
C ALA A 23 -0.43 14.10 52.00
N ALA A 24 -0.36 12.81 51.72
CA ALA A 24 -0.37 11.80 52.77
C ALA A 24 0.09 10.44 52.21
N LEU A 25 1.15 9.93 52.79
CA LEU A 25 1.55 8.52 52.73
C LEU A 25 0.44 7.67 53.38
N ASN A 26 0.11 6.57 52.76
CA ASN A 26 -0.36 5.38 53.50
C ASN A 26 0.26 4.13 52.89
N THR A 27 1.18 3.57 53.67
CA THR A 27 1.79 2.28 53.52
C THR A 27 0.81 1.24 54.04
N GLN A 28 0.44 0.25 53.23
CA GLN A 28 0.16 -1.10 53.75
C GLN A 28 0.65 -2.15 52.74
N SER A 29 1.51 -2.96 53.31
CA SER A 29 2.05 -4.22 52.87
C SER A 29 0.96 -5.29 52.79
N GLU A 30 0.98 -6.15 51.79
CA GLU A 30 0.81 -7.60 51.97
C GLU A 30 0.94 -8.37 50.66
N THR A 31 1.77 -9.23 50.69
CA THR A 31 2.27 -10.52 50.25
C THR A 31 1.54 -11.29 49.15
N PRO A 32 2.28 -12.12 48.35
CA PRO A 32 1.87 -12.67 47.08
C PRO A 32 1.28 -14.08 47.18
N ALA A 33 0.48 -14.49 46.18
CA ALA A 33 0.37 -15.84 45.64
C ALA A 33 -0.80 -15.95 44.65
N PRO A 34 -0.90 -16.98 43.84
CA PRO A 34 0.10 -17.74 43.12
C PRO A 34 -0.10 -17.69 41.60
N GLU A 35 0.92 -18.16 40.87
CA GLU A 35 0.89 -18.45 39.45
C GLU A 35 -0.29 -19.32 39.03
N ALA A 36 -1.03 -18.85 38.05
CA ALA A 36 -1.88 -19.69 37.21
C ALA A 36 -1.40 -19.57 35.77
N SER A 37 -0.68 -20.57 35.32
CA SER A 37 -0.36 -20.81 33.94
C SER A 37 -1.66 -20.90 33.12
N ALA A 38 -1.87 -19.95 32.23
CA ALA A 38 -2.90 -20.06 31.22
C ALA A 38 -2.31 -20.69 29.94
N PRO A 39 -3.01 -21.61 29.30
CA PRO A 39 -2.53 -22.28 28.12
C PRO A 39 -2.53 -21.32 26.93
N ALA A 40 -1.47 -21.43 26.13
CA ALA A 40 -1.42 -20.80 24.83
C ALA A 40 -2.53 -21.34 23.94
N SER A 41 -3.58 -20.56 23.78
CA SER A 41 -4.58 -20.81 22.75
C SER A 41 -4.15 -20.10 21.46
N SER A 42 -3.51 -20.86 20.61
CA SER A 42 -3.39 -20.53 19.21
C SER A 42 -4.76 -20.69 18.57
N VAL A 43 -5.49 -19.63 18.43
CA VAL A 43 -6.63 -19.57 17.51
C VAL A 43 -6.17 -18.81 16.29
N ALA A 44 -5.77 -19.57 15.28
CA ALA A 44 -5.80 -19.08 13.92
C ALA A 44 -7.28 -18.87 13.57
N ALA A 45 -7.80 -17.69 13.87
CA ALA A 45 -9.05 -17.26 13.32
C ALA A 45 -8.78 -16.79 11.89
N ALA A 46 -9.02 -17.67 10.94
CA ALA A 46 -9.28 -17.29 9.58
C ALA A 46 -10.55 -16.43 9.59
N VAL A 47 -10.39 -15.14 9.66
CA VAL A 47 -11.48 -14.20 9.38
C VAL A 47 -11.46 -13.94 7.89
N LEU A 48 -12.29 -14.67 7.21
CA LEU A 48 -12.78 -14.32 5.88
C LEU A 48 -13.54 -13.00 5.98
N GLY A 49 -13.06 -12.04 5.22
CA GLY A 49 -13.81 -10.99 4.55
C GLY A 49 -14.76 -10.16 5.38
N SER A 50 -14.38 -8.94 5.62
CA SER A 50 -15.28 -7.81 5.44
C SER A 50 -14.43 -6.61 5.05
N ASP A 51 -14.75 -6.04 3.91
CA ASP A 51 -14.24 -4.78 3.42
C ASP A 51 -14.50 -3.70 4.46
N ALA A 52 -13.55 -3.49 5.33
CA ALA A 52 -13.58 -2.39 6.26
C ALA A 52 -12.26 -1.64 6.12
N ASP A 53 -12.25 -0.64 5.25
CA ASP A 53 -11.37 0.49 5.45
C ASP A 53 -11.76 1.09 6.81
N VAL A 54 -11.18 0.57 7.86
CA VAL A 54 -11.38 1.12 9.19
C VAL A 54 -10.49 2.35 9.26
N ASP A 55 -11.08 3.53 9.00
CA ASP A 55 -10.51 4.81 9.40
C ASP A 55 -10.48 4.87 10.95
N SER A 56 -9.75 3.96 11.58
CA SER A 56 -9.32 4.14 12.94
C SER A 56 -7.94 4.75 12.90
N PRO A 57 -7.74 5.96 13.41
CA PRO A 57 -6.42 6.46 13.67
C PRO A 57 -5.81 5.56 14.76
N SER A 58 -5.11 4.51 14.36
CA SER A 58 -4.24 3.81 15.29
C SER A 58 -2.97 4.66 15.41
N ASP A 59 -2.97 5.56 16.40
CA ASP A 59 -1.83 6.36 16.80
C ASP A 59 -0.68 5.52 17.37
N SER A 60 -0.29 4.45 16.71
CA SER A 60 0.94 3.77 17.06
C SER A 60 1.81 3.64 15.82
N ASP A 61 2.87 4.44 15.76
CA ASP A 61 3.99 4.29 14.80
C ASP A 61 4.51 2.84 14.73
N LEU A 62 4.14 2.00 15.69
CA LEU A 62 4.53 0.60 15.79
C LEU A 62 3.66 -0.34 14.94
N SER A 63 2.47 0.07 14.51
CA SER A 63 1.59 -0.78 13.68
C SER A 63 2.17 -1.04 12.29
N ASN A 64 3.04 -0.15 11.81
CA ASN A 64 3.72 -0.25 10.52
C ASN A 64 5.08 -0.98 10.60
N VAL A 65 5.49 -1.41 11.79
CA VAL A 65 6.75 -2.16 11.96
C VAL A 65 6.43 -3.65 11.93
N PRO A 66 6.86 -4.38 10.90
CA PRO A 66 6.62 -5.81 10.83
C PRO A 66 7.36 -6.54 11.97
N ASP A 67 6.71 -7.53 12.56
CA ASP A 67 7.35 -8.43 13.50
C ASP A 67 8.44 -9.28 12.82
N ALA A 68 9.25 -10.00 13.62
CA ALA A 68 10.36 -10.79 13.09
C ALA A 68 9.87 -11.90 12.11
N ALA A 69 8.69 -12.47 12.35
CA ALA A 69 8.13 -13.50 11.48
C ALA A 69 7.68 -12.90 10.14
N THR A 70 7.06 -11.73 10.17
CA THR A 70 6.65 -10.98 8.97
C THR A 70 7.88 -10.57 8.14
N ARG A 71 8.95 -10.05 8.77
CA ARG A 71 10.21 -9.73 8.08
C ARG A 71 10.85 -10.97 7.44
N THR A 72 10.79 -12.10 8.11
CA THR A 72 11.29 -13.35 7.53
C THR A 72 10.50 -13.74 6.30
N ARG A 73 9.16 -13.69 6.34
CA ARG A 73 8.29 -13.96 5.17
C ARG A 73 8.57 -13.02 4.00
N ILE A 74 8.73 -11.73 4.25
CA ILE A 74 9.07 -10.75 3.21
C ILE A 74 10.41 -11.10 2.56
N ARG A 75 11.42 -11.45 3.36
CA ARG A 75 12.72 -11.85 2.84
C ARG A 75 12.66 -13.14 2.04
N GLU A 76 12.03 -14.18 2.58
CA GLU A 76 11.86 -15.45 1.89
C GLU A 76 11.07 -15.29 0.59
N ALA A 77 10.01 -14.48 0.59
CA ALA A 77 9.24 -14.19 -0.59
C ALA A 77 10.07 -13.49 -1.67
N ARG A 78 10.95 -12.57 -1.28
CA ARG A 78 11.89 -11.91 -2.19
C ARG A 78 12.94 -12.86 -2.76
N GLU A 79 13.54 -13.69 -1.88
CA GLU A 79 14.59 -14.64 -2.28
C GLU A 79 14.05 -15.76 -3.17
N ASN A 80 12.80 -16.15 -2.95
CA ASN A 80 12.10 -17.17 -3.72
C ASN A 80 11.19 -16.60 -4.81
N ALA A 81 11.23 -15.28 -5.05
CA ALA A 81 10.42 -14.67 -6.09
C ALA A 81 10.74 -15.30 -7.44
N VAL A 82 9.75 -15.93 -8.01
CA VAL A 82 9.90 -16.63 -9.28
C VAL A 82 10.14 -15.62 -10.37
N VAL A 83 11.12 -15.88 -11.24
CA VAL A 83 11.33 -15.10 -12.45
C VAL A 83 10.08 -15.29 -13.32
N THR A 84 9.33 -14.22 -13.52
CA THR A 84 8.17 -14.24 -14.41
C THR A 84 8.64 -14.28 -15.85
N CYS A 85 8.01 -15.12 -16.62
CA CYS A 85 8.21 -15.19 -18.05
C CYS A 85 7.15 -14.35 -18.74
N SER A 86 7.56 -13.49 -19.65
CA SER A 86 6.64 -12.91 -20.61
C SER A 86 6.09 -14.06 -21.47
N PRO A 87 4.75 -14.18 -21.63
CA PRO A 87 4.20 -15.22 -22.48
C PRO A 87 4.81 -15.07 -23.87
N GLN A 88 5.60 -16.07 -24.26
CA GLN A 88 6.08 -16.16 -25.63
C GLN A 88 4.91 -16.67 -26.46
N THR A 89 4.29 -15.81 -27.21
CA THR A 89 3.34 -16.24 -28.24
C THR A 89 4.11 -17.03 -29.27
N GLY A 90 4.15 -18.34 -29.08
CA GLY A 90 4.91 -19.28 -29.88
C GLY A 90 4.37 -19.35 -31.31
N GLY A 91 5.08 -18.75 -32.22
CA GLY A 91 4.91 -18.93 -33.65
C GLY A 91 5.99 -19.85 -34.20
N ALA A 92 5.92 -21.13 -33.96
CA ALA A 92 6.79 -22.13 -34.60
C ALA A 92 6.32 -22.54 -36.03
N SER A 93 5.80 -21.58 -36.82
CA SER A 93 5.25 -21.88 -38.16
C SER A 93 5.99 -21.21 -39.32
N GLY A 94 7.21 -20.68 -39.11
CA GLY A 94 8.00 -20.11 -40.20
C GLY A 94 7.43 -18.82 -40.84
N ASP A 95 6.33 -18.31 -40.34
CA ASP A 95 5.76 -17.05 -40.75
C ASP A 95 6.44 -15.91 -39.94
N THR A 96 7.37 -15.24 -40.60
CA THR A 96 8.12 -14.11 -40.01
C THR A 96 7.29 -12.85 -39.85
N SER A 97 6.02 -12.86 -40.24
CA SER A 97 5.10 -11.72 -40.08
C SER A 97 4.49 -11.63 -38.69
N ALA A 98 4.60 -12.66 -37.87
CA ALA A 98 4.11 -12.67 -36.50
C ALA A 98 5.25 -12.58 -35.47
N PHE A 99 6.09 -11.56 -35.57
CA PHE A 99 6.80 -11.08 -34.40
C PHE A 99 5.75 -10.41 -33.52
N ASN A 100 5.05 -11.20 -32.74
CA ASN A 100 4.14 -10.68 -31.74
C ASN A 100 4.98 -9.84 -30.79
N LYS A 101 4.70 -8.54 -30.79
CA LYS A 101 5.27 -7.58 -29.83
C LYS A 101 5.05 -8.16 -28.44
N ALA A 102 6.09 -8.27 -27.64
CA ALA A 102 5.95 -8.72 -26.26
C ALA A 102 4.91 -7.82 -25.56
N PRO A 103 4.07 -8.37 -24.68
CA PRO A 103 3.12 -7.55 -23.93
C PRO A 103 3.84 -6.39 -23.25
N GLU A 104 3.28 -5.20 -23.38
CA GLU A 104 3.84 -4.00 -22.75
C GLU A 104 3.27 -3.76 -21.35
N ILE A 105 2.12 -4.39 -21.06
CA ILE A 105 1.39 -4.23 -19.81
C ILE A 105 1.02 -5.60 -19.25
N PHE A 106 1.17 -5.74 -17.95
CA PHE A 106 0.88 -6.95 -17.19
C PHE A 106 -0.03 -6.65 -15.99
N PHE A 107 -0.79 -7.64 -15.56
CA PHE A 107 -1.39 -7.61 -14.24
C PHE A 107 -0.29 -7.47 -13.18
N PRO A 108 -0.54 -6.68 -12.09
CA PRO A 108 0.50 -6.40 -11.09
C PRO A 108 0.85 -7.58 -10.19
N MET A 109 0.10 -8.67 -10.28
CA MET A 109 0.30 -9.91 -9.51
C MET A 109 0.03 -11.13 -10.38
N ILE A 110 0.63 -12.25 -10.00
CA ILE A 110 0.42 -13.53 -10.70
C ILE A 110 -0.99 -14.05 -10.39
N SER A 111 -1.70 -14.52 -11.42
CA SER A 111 -3.01 -15.17 -11.26
C SER A 111 -2.93 -16.31 -10.23
N ASP A 112 -4.03 -16.57 -9.56
CA ASP A 112 -4.17 -17.56 -8.48
C ASP A 112 -3.40 -17.25 -7.18
N THR A 113 -2.60 -16.16 -7.13
CA THR A 113 -1.93 -15.73 -5.89
C THR A 113 -2.74 -14.70 -5.09
N TYR A 114 -3.81 -14.19 -5.64
CA TYR A 114 -4.68 -13.18 -5.04
C TYR A 114 -6.16 -13.41 -5.31
N THR A 115 -7.00 -12.67 -4.61
CA THR A 115 -8.42 -12.50 -4.94
C THR A 115 -8.75 -11.02 -4.96
N VAL A 116 -9.59 -10.58 -5.93
CA VAL A 116 -10.10 -9.19 -5.92
C VAL A 116 -11.03 -9.04 -4.73
N SER A 117 -10.67 -8.20 -3.78
CA SER A 117 -11.43 -7.98 -2.54
C SER A 117 -12.27 -6.72 -2.56
N SER A 118 -11.85 -5.68 -3.29
CA SER A 118 -12.60 -4.45 -3.43
C SER A 118 -12.34 -3.81 -4.80
N PRO A 119 -13.39 -3.56 -5.60
CA PRO A 119 -13.24 -2.91 -6.90
C PRO A 119 -13.08 -1.38 -6.75
N TYR A 120 -12.59 -0.75 -7.81
CA TYR A 120 -12.60 0.70 -7.98
C TYR A 120 -14.04 1.24 -7.97
N GLY A 121 -14.24 2.44 -7.44
CA GLY A 121 -15.49 3.19 -7.58
C GLY A 121 -16.05 3.73 -6.28
N TYR A 122 -17.17 4.47 -6.41
CA TYR A 122 -17.84 5.05 -5.25
C TYR A 122 -18.55 3.97 -4.43
N ARG A 123 -18.24 3.91 -3.14
CA ARG A 123 -18.88 3.03 -2.18
C ARG A 123 -19.28 3.77 -0.91
N LEU A 124 -20.30 3.25 -0.21
CA LEU A 124 -20.63 3.77 1.10
C LEU A 124 -19.48 3.45 2.06
N HIS A 125 -18.89 4.49 2.64
CA HIS A 125 -17.80 4.31 3.59
C HIS A 125 -18.34 3.61 4.84
N PRO A 126 -17.77 2.45 5.26
CA PRO A 126 -18.36 1.60 6.29
C PRO A 126 -18.48 2.26 7.66
N THR A 127 -17.54 3.16 7.98
CA THR A 127 -17.51 3.88 9.27
C THR A 127 -18.10 5.28 9.22
N LEU A 128 -17.97 5.98 8.09
CA LEU A 128 -18.34 7.39 7.98
C LEU A 128 -19.74 7.62 7.40
N GLY A 129 -20.34 6.58 6.79
CA GLY A 129 -21.72 6.62 6.29
C GLY A 129 -21.95 7.55 5.09
N TYR A 130 -20.89 8.02 4.42
CA TYR A 130 -21.00 8.78 3.18
C TYR A 130 -20.34 8.05 2.01
N MET A 131 -20.71 8.45 0.80
CA MET A 131 -20.10 7.90 -0.42
C MET A 131 -18.67 8.42 -0.56
N LYS A 132 -17.70 7.50 -0.69
CA LYS A 132 -16.29 7.81 -0.93
C LYS A 132 -15.80 7.03 -2.15
N LEU A 133 -14.94 7.66 -2.94
CA LEU A 133 -14.28 6.96 -4.03
C LEU A 133 -13.21 6.03 -3.46
N HIS A 134 -13.26 4.75 -3.84
CA HIS A 134 -12.14 3.84 -3.78
C HIS A 134 -11.30 4.07 -5.04
N ALA A 135 -10.15 4.70 -4.87
CA ALA A 135 -9.34 5.23 -5.99
C ALA A 135 -8.55 4.17 -6.74
N GLY A 136 -8.59 2.92 -6.29
CA GLY A 136 -7.88 1.79 -6.85
C GLY A 136 -8.69 0.50 -6.82
N GLN A 137 -8.01 -0.60 -7.05
CA GLN A 137 -8.53 -1.96 -6.92
C GLN A 137 -7.68 -2.72 -5.91
N ASP A 138 -8.33 -3.48 -5.03
CA ASP A 138 -7.66 -4.24 -3.98
C ASP A 138 -7.53 -5.71 -4.35
N PHE A 139 -6.30 -6.20 -4.24
CA PHE A 139 -5.92 -7.59 -4.49
C PHE A 139 -5.49 -8.21 -3.15
N ALA A 140 -6.40 -8.91 -2.47
CA ALA A 140 -6.12 -9.58 -1.21
C ALA A 140 -5.18 -10.76 -1.43
N ALA A 141 -4.07 -10.79 -0.69
CA ALA A 141 -3.05 -11.83 -0.78
C ALA A 141 -2.24 -11.90 0.52
N PRO A 142 -1.57 -13.02 0.80
CA PRO A 142 -0.66 -13.13 1.95
C PRO A 142 0.48 -12.10 1.91
N VAL A 143 0.92 -11.67 3.09
CA VAL A 143 2.10 -10.79 3.21
C VAL A 143 3.31 -11.41 2.51
N GLY A 144 4.01 -10.60 1.70
CA GLY A 144 5.17 -11.01 0.92
C GLY A 144 4.84 -11.54 -0.48
N THR A 145 3.56 -11.74 -0.83
CA THR A 145 3.20 -12.11 -2.22
C THR A 145 3.80 -11.11 -3.19
N PRO A 146 4.51 -11.55 -4.25
CA PRO A 146 5.21 -10.68 -5.16
C PRO A 146 4.29 -9.69 -5.89
N ILE A 147 4.75 -8.45 -5.99
CA ILE A 147 4.12 -7.37 -6.76
C ILE A 147 5.06 -6.97 -7.88
N TYR A 148 4.52 -6.83 -9.08
CA TYR A 148 5.27 -6.54 -10.30
C TYR A 148 4.83 -5.22 -10.93
N ALA A 149 5.78 -4.55 -11.61
CA ALA A 149 5.48 -3.35 -12.38
C ALA A 149 4.52 -3.67 -13.52
N ALA A 150 3.36 -3.00 -13.57
CA ALA A 150 2.36 -3.22 -14.60
C ALA A 150 2.90 -2.88 -16.01
N ALA A 151 3.78 -1.91 -16.13
CA ALA A 151 4.43 -1.54 -17.39
C ALA A 151 5.87 -1.07 -17.15
N ALA A 152 6.65 -0.96 -18.23
CA ALA A 152 7.96 -0.34 -18.17
C ALA A 152 7.84 1.15 -17.80
N GLY A 153 8.76 1.65 -16.97
CA GLY A 153 8.68 3.04 -16.54
C GLY A 153 9.80 3.47 -15.60
N LYS A 154 9.61 4.64 -15.00
CA LYS A 154 10.53 5.22 -14.04
C LYS A 154 9.86 5.35 -12.67
N VAL A 155 10.50 4.85 -11.63
CA VAL A 155 10.04 5.01 -10.25
C VAL A 155 10.14 6.48 -9.85
N VAL A 156 9.01 7.10 -9.58
CA VAL A 156 8.91 8.51 -9.15
C VAL A 156 8.68 8.64 -7.65
N PHE A 157 8.18 7.60 -6.99
CA PHE A 157 8.09 7.50 -5.55
C PHE A 157 8.37 6.05 -5.09
N ALA A 158 9.06 5.88 -3.96
CA ALA A 158 9.26 4.60 -3.30
C ALA A 158 9.60 4.86 -1.81
N GLY A 159 8.74 4.44 -0.90
CA GLY A 159 8.90 4.65 0.54
C GLY A 159 7.57 4.70 1.28
N MET A 160 7.58 5.24 2.50
CA MET A 160 6.37 5.39 3.32
C MET A 160 5.69 6.72 3.00
N ASP A 161 4.37 6.69 2.73
CA ASP A 161 3.51 7.85 2.52
C ASP A 161 2.22 7.68 3.33
N ASP A 162 1.91 8.64 4.21
CA ASP A 162 0.78 8.59 5.17
C ASP A 162 0.69 7.23 5.92
N GLY A 163 1.85 6.69 6.29
CA GLY A 163 1.98 5.42 6.98
C GLY A 163 1.85 4.18 6.10
N ALA A 164 1.56 4.31 4.82
CA ALA A 164 1.51 3.21 3.87
C ALA A 164 2.80 3.13 3.04
N GLY A 165 3.38 1.94 2.93
CA GLY A 165 4.46 1.70 1.97
C GLY A 165 3.93 1.82 0.56
N THR A 166 4.52 2.73 -0.23
CA THR A 166 4.03 3.10 -1.55
C THR A 166 5.14 3.08 -2.58
N VAL A 167 4.85 2.57 -3.76
CA VAL A 167 5.66 2.72 -4.98
C VAL A 167 4.80 3.36 -6.04
N THR A 168 5.29 4.43 -6.69
CA THR A 168 4.64 5.04 -7.85
C THR A 168 5.60 5.04 -9.04
N ILE A 169 5.10 4.60 -10.19
CA ILE A 169 5.87 4.48 -11.43
C ILE A 169 5.20 5.33 -12.51
N GLU A 170 6.02 6.14 -13.19
CA GLU A 170 5.63 6.90 -14.38
C GLU A 170 5.88 6.08 -15.63
N HIS A 171 4.89 5.97 -16.50
CA HIS A 171 4.91 5.21 -17.72
C HIS A 171 4.65 6.09 -18.94
N GLN A 172 5.22 5.73 -20.08
CA GLN A 172 4.87 6.29 -21.38
C GLN A 172 4.25 5.18 -22.24
N ILE A 173 2.92 5.21 -22.41
CA ILE A 173 2.16 4.18 -23.12
C ILE A 173 1.34 4.87 -24.20
N ASP A 174 1.52 4.47 -25.46
CA ASP A 174 0.81 5.01 -26.62
C ASP A 174 0.85 6.56 -26.73
N GLY A 175 1.98 7.15 -26.31
CA GLY A 175 2.17 8.60 -26.33
C GLY A 175 1.49 9.37 -25.18
N GLN A 176 0.89 8.66 -24.24
CA GLN A 176 0.28 9.22 -23.03
C GLN A 176 1.11 8.87 -21.80
N THR A 177 1.18 9.82 -20.86
CA THR A 177 1.78 9.57 -19.55
C THR A 177 0.74 8.99 -18.62
N TRP A 178 1.10 7.88 -17.96
CA TRP A 178 0.33 7.19 -16.94
C TRP A 178 1.14 7.02 -15.67
N TYR A 179 0.48 6.94 -14.55
CA TYR A 179 1.09 6.63 -13.26
C TYR A 179 0.39 5.43 -12.65
N THR A 180 1.15 4.41 -12.25
CA THR A 180 0.63 3.32 -11.43
C THR A 180 1.17 3.44 -10.03
N SER A 181 0.30 3.27 -9.03
CA SER A 181 0.67 3.31 -7.62
C SER A 181 0.31 2.00 -6.95
N TYR A 182 1.23 1.52 -6.14
CA TYR A 182 1.15 0.28 -5.39
C TYR A 182 1.28 0.63 -3.92
N LEU A 183 0.27 0.28 -3.10
CA LEU A 183 0.20 0.73 -1.71
C LEU A 183 0.15 -0.45 -0.73
N HIS A 184 0.31 -0.10 0.54
CA HIS A 184 0.22 -0.96 1.72
C HIS A 184 1.40 -1.90 1.96
N MET A 185 2.52 -1.75 1.23
CA MET A 185 3.73 -2.54 1.49
C MET A 185 4.34 -2.19 2.84
N TYR A 186 5.15 -3.09 3.39
CA TYR A 186 6.11 -2.75 4.43
C TYR A 186 7.35 -2.08 3.80
N GLU A 187 8.06 -1.23 4.55
CA GLU A 187 9.27 -0.58 4.06
C GLU A 187 10.31 -1.60 3.57
N ASP A 188 10.52 -2.68 4.32
CA ASP A 188 11.41 -3.81 3.96
C ASP A 188 10.90 -4.61 2.74
N GLY A 189 9.63 -4.44 2.39
CA GLY A 189 8.97 -5.08 1.24
C GLY A 189 9.01 -4.27 -0.04
N ILE A 190 9.68 -3.11 -0.04
CA ILE A 190 9.90 -2.29 -1.25
C ILE A 190 11.29 -2.61 -1.80
N TYR A 191 11.39 -3.02 -3.07
CA TYR A 191 12.63 -3.53 -3.67
C TYR A 191 13.26 -2.57 -4.69
N VAL A 192 12.59 -1.46 -4.97
CA VAL A 192 13.02 -0.41 -5.88
C VAL A 192 13.17 0.91 -5.14
N LYS A 193 13.84 1.87 -5.75
CA LYS A 193 14.05 3.22 -5.22
C LYS A 193 13.70 4.28 -6.27
N VAL A 194 13.45 5.50 -5.81
CA VAL A 194 13.19 6.64 -6.68
C VAL A 194 14.34 6.82 -7.68
N GLY A 195 13.98 6.97 -8.95
CA GLY A 195 14.90 7.13 -10.08
C GLY A 195 15.25 5.84 -10.80
N ASP A 196 14.94 4.66 -10.24
CA ASP A 196 15.14 3.39 -10.94
C ASP A 196 14.26 3.32 -12.19
N THR A 197 14.79 2.69 -13.23
CA THR A 197 14.01 2.29 -14.41
C THR A 197 13.61 0.84 -14.24
N VAL A 198 12.35 0.53 -14.42
CA VAL A 198 11.79 -0.83 -14.34
C VAL A 198 11.29 -1.29 -15.70
N THR A 199 11.35 -2.59 -15.93
CA THR A 199 10.71 -3.23 -17.08
C THR A 199 9.29 -3.68 -16.70
N ALA A 200 8.43 -3.85 -17.70
CA ALA A 200 7.11 -4.48 -17.49
C ALA A 200 7.28 -5.89 -16.90
N GLY A 201 6.48 -6.23 -15.90
CA GLY A 201 6.59 -7.50 -15.18
C GLY A 201 7.80 -7.63 -14.26
N GLN A 202 8.56 -6.57 -14.02
CA GLN A 202 9.67 -6.60 -13.05
C GLN A 202 9.14 -6.64 -11.62
N LEU A 203 9.71 -7.51 -10.78
CA LEU A 203 9.44 -7.54 -9.33
C LEU A 203 9.84 -6.20 -8.69
N ILE A 204 8.90 -5.53 -8.01
CA ILE A 204 9.11 -4.22 -7.39
C ILE A 204 8.87 -4.20 -5.90
N ALA A 205 8.00 -5.08 -5.40
CA ALA A 205 7.63 -5.10 -3.98
C ALA A 205 7.00 -6.45 -3.57
N GLY A 206 6.64 -6.57 -2.31
CA GLY A 206 5.81 -7.64 -1.76
C GLY A 206 4.61 -7.07 -1.00
N VAL A 207 3.47 -7.75 -1.07
CA VAL A 207 2.24 -7.40 -0.36
C VAL A 207 2.50 -7.17 1.12
N GLY A 208 1.93 -6.12 1.67
CA GLY A 208 2.01 -5.77 3.08
C GLY A 208 0.64 -5.55 3.72
N ASN A 209 0.62 -4.80 4.83
CA ASN A 209 -0.59 -4.42 5.56
C ASN A 209 -0.33 -3.14 6.35
N THR A 210 0.26 -2.12 5.70
CA THR A 210 0.62 -0.84 6.34
C THR A 210 -0.38 0.25 6.00
N GLY A 211 -0.39 1.34 6.78
CA GLY A 211 -1.32 2.45 6.59
C GLY A 211 -2.77 2.07 6.93
N ARG A 212 -3.71 2.70 6.25
CA ARG A 212 -5.14 2.43 6.43
C ARG A 212 -5.57 1.16 5.70
N SER A 213 -5.30 0.02 6.30
CA SER A 213 -5.57 -1.30 5.75
C SER A 213 -6.23 -2.20 6.78
N SER A 214 -7.23 -2.98 6.37
CA SER A 214 -7.95 -3.94 7.21
C SER A 214 -7.37 -5.36 7.16
N GLY A 215 -6.51 -5.64 6.20
CA GLY A 215 -5.87 -6.94 5.99
C GLY A 215 -4.82 -6.88 4.90
N SER A 216 -4.00 -7.93 4.75
CA SER A 216 -2.93 -7.94 3.75
C SER A 216 -3.49 -7.93 2.32
N HIS A 217 -3.16 -6.91 1.57
CA HIS A 217 -3.54 -6.73 0.17
C HIS A 217 -2.60 -5.78 -0.56
N LEU A 218 -2.64 -5.80 -1.88
CA LEU A 218 -2.16 -4.74 -2.74
C LEU A 218 -3.34 -3.82 -3.08
N HIS A 219 -3.24 -2.55 -2.76
CA HIS A 219 -4.09 -1.51 -3.34
C HIS A 219 -3.39 -0.95 -4.57
N PHE A 220 -4.00 -1.14 -5.74
CA PHE A 220 -3.43 -0.76 -7.03
C PHE A 220 -4.25 0.36 -7.67
N GLU A 221 -3.58 1.48 -7.96
CA GLU A 221 -4.19 2.63 -8.62
C GLU A 221 -3.57 2.89 -9.98
N VAL A 222 -4.38 3.40 -10.89
CA VAL A 222 -3.96 3.98 -12.17
C VAL A 222 -4.40 5.43 -12.24
N ARG A 223 -3.49 6.33 -12.62
CA ARG A 223 -3.72 7.77 -12.64
C ARG A 223 -3.21 8.41 -13.93
N THR A 224 -3.88 9.48 -14.34
CA THR A 224 -3.46 10.31 -15.48
C THR A 224 -2.47 11.42 -15.08
N LYS A 225 -2.30 11.65 -13.78
CA LYS A 225 -1.36 12.64 -13.20
C LYS A 225 -0.74 12.08 -11.93
N ASN A 226 0.45 12.55 -11.60
CA ASN A 226 1.11 12.26 -10.34
C ASN A 226 0.58 13.18 -9.22
N ASP A 227 -0.64 12.95 -8.80
CA ASP A 227 -1.31 13.66 -7.72
C ASP A 227 -2.24 12.71 -6.93
N THR A 228 -2.90 13.21 -5.91
CA THR A 228 -3.84 12.45 -5.07
C THR A 228 -5.31 12.81 -5.35
N ALA A 229 -5.58 13.53 -6.45
CA ALA A 229 -6.93 13.97 -6.78
C ALA A 229 -7.77 12.80 -7.35
N ASP A 230 -9.01 12.68 -6.91
CA ASP A 230 -9.94 11.66 -7.40
C ASP A 230 -10.13 11.73 -8.92
N GLU A 231 -10.13 12.95 -9.49
CA GLU A 231 -10.32 13.18 -10.93
C GLU A 231 -9.16 12.67 -11.79
N SER A 232 -8.00 12.40 -11.20
CA SER A 232 -6.85 11.83 -11.92
C SER A 232 -6.90 10.31 -11.98
N THR A 233 -7.73 9.65 -11.15
CA THR A 233 -7.82 8.19 -11.09
C THR A 233 -8.65 7.64 -12.24
N VAL A 234 -8.33 6.45 -12.68
CA VAL A 234 -9.14 5.67 -13.61
C VAL A 234 -9.34 4.27 -13.02
N ASP A 235 -10.39 3.59 -13.46
CA ASP A 235 -10.67 2.22 -13.07
C ASP A 235 -9.51 1.30 -13.52
N PRO A 236 -8.77 0.70 -12.58
CA PRO A 236 -7.60 -0.12 -12.93
C PRO A 236 -7.96 -1.38 -13.72
N GLU A 237 -9.08 -2.05 -13.40
CA GLU A 237 -9.52 -3.24 -14.12
C GLU A 237 -9.80 -2.90 -15.57
N LYS A 238 -10.58 -1.84 -15.80
CA LYS A 238 -10.86 -1.37 -17.14
C LYS A 238 -9.61 -0.92 -17.88
N TRP A 239 -8.68 -0.24 -17.20
CA TRP A 239 -7.43 0.19 -17.83
C TRP A 239 -6.56 -1.00 -18.27
N LEU A 240 -6.45 -2.04 -17.43
CA LEU A 240 -5.75 -3.27 -17.76
C LEU A 240 -6.40 -3.99 -18.96
N GLU A 241 -7.73 -4.07 -19.00
CA GLU A 241 -8.49 -4.64 -20.12
C GLU A 241 -8.30 -3.85 -21.42
N ASP A 242 -8.48 -2.52 -21.38
CA ASP A 242 -8.37 -1.63 -22.55
C ASP A 242 -6.96 -1.68 -23.18
N HIS A 243 -5.93 -1.90 -22.37
CA HIS A 243 -4.54 -2.03 -22.83
C HIS A 243 -4.08 -3.48 -23.03
N HIS A 244 -5.01 -4.44 -23.00
CA HIS A 244 -4.71 -5.85 -23.24
C HIS A 244 -3.60 -6.40 -22.35
N ALA A 245 -3.66 -6.08 -21.04
CA ALA A 245 -2.69 -6.54 -20.07
C ALA A 245 -2.59 -8.07 -20.08
N ALA A 246 -1.36 -8.56 -20.13
CA ALA A 246 -1.09 -9.99 -20.08
C ALA A 246 -0.98 -10.49 -18.64
N GLU A 247 -1.39 -11.74 -18.43
CA GLU A 247 -1.13 -12.44 -17.17
C GLU A 247 0.36 -12.76 -17.03
N LEU A 248 0.88 -12.60 -15.83
CA LEU A 248 2.22 -13.07 -15.51
C LEU A 248 2.18 -14.58 -15.27
N SER A 249 3.06 -15.32 -15.93
CA SER A 249 3.21 -16.77 -15.76
C SER A 249 4.54 -17.10 -15.12
N THR A 250 4.56 -18.15 -14.33
CA THR A 250 5.79 -18.77 -13.79
C THR A 250 6.28 -19.92 -14.68
N ASP A 251 5.48 -20.33 -15.66
CA ASP A 251 5.81 -21.37 -16.61
C ASP A 251 6.46 -20.76 -17.84
N CYS A 252 7.76 -20.99 -18.00
CA CYS A 252 8.60 -20.47 -19.08
C CYS A 252 8.78 -21.47 -20.24
N THR A 253 7.91 -22.48 -20.37
CA THR A 253 7.98 -23.48 -21.45
C THR A 253 7.27 -23.09 -22.73
#